data_29090d68865f23dece8f78a33afb5cd3
#
_entry.id   29090d68865f23dece8f78a33afb5cd3
#
_cell.length_a   1.000
_cell.length_b   1.000
_cell.length_c   1.000
_cell.angle_alpha   90.00
_cell.angle_beta   90.00
_cell.angle_gamma   90.00
#
_symmetry.space_group_name_H-M   'P 1'
#
loop_
_entity.id
_entity.type
_entity.pdbx_description
1 polymer ?
#
loop_
_entity_poly.entity_id
_entity_poly.type
_entity_poly.pdbx_seq_one_letter_code
_entity_poly.pdbx_strand_id
1 'polypeptide(L)'
;MLQLMHYRNIGMWIACMCQVWEQQLYSFVMNEAEREGISYKPADVKRGFAFTKEVFEWHQQPFEKMTAWDKIKELRLLVNVIKHAEGDSEQKLRKLRPDFFTQEVFGTSYDLMSLYHTTLLEPTLMIQEKDFIDYFDALVQFWTDLPERMYTADEL
;
A
#
# COMPACT_ATOMS: atom_id res chain seq x y z
N MET A 1 21.17 -18.82 -1.96
CA MET A 1 21.57 -17.40 -1.84
C MET A 1 20.86 -16.50 -2.88
N LEU A 2 20.95 -16.76 -4.17
CA LEU A 2 20.32 -15.93 -5.23
C LEU A 2 18.78 -15.80 -5.08
N GLN A 3 18.07 -16.86 -4.77
CA GLN A 3 16.60 -16.84 -4.58
C GLN A 3 16.18 -15.91 -3.43
N LEU A 4 16.90 -15.92 -2.31
CA LEU A 4 16.62 -15.03 -1.19
C LEU A 4 16.89 -13.57 -1.54
N MET A 5 17.95 -13.29 -2.31
CA MET A 5 18.23 -11.94 -2.82
C MET A 5 17.12 -11.47 -3.76
N HIS A 6 16.70 -12.31 -4.69
CA HIS A 6 15.59 -11.99 -5.62
C HIS A 6 14.30 -11.69 -4.87
N TYR A 7 13.92 -12.55 -3.93
CA TYR A 7 12.76 -12.36 -3.06
C TYR A 7 12.82 -11.02 -2.30
N ARG A 8 13.97 -10.74 -1.65
CA ARG A 8 14.16 -9.48 -0.92
C ARG A 8 14.08 -8.26 -1.83
N ASN A 9 14.61 -8.35 -3.05
CA ASN A 9 14.54 -7.25 -4.02
C ASN A 9 13.07 -6.96 -4.39
N ILE A 10 12.26 -7.96 -4.71
CA ILE A 10 10.84 -7.77 -5.02
C ILE A 10 10.14 -7.11 -3.82
N GLY A 11 10.29 -7.64 -2.60
CA GLY A 11 9.69 -7.07 -1.40
C GLY A 11 10.12 -5.63 -1.14
N MET A 12 11.40 -5.32 -1.33
CA MET A 12 11.94 -3.97 -1.19
C MET A 12 11.37 -3.01 -2.24
N TRP A 13 11.29 -3.43 -3.51
CA TRP A 13 10.70 -2.61 -4.58
C TRP A 13 9.23 -2.32 -4.31
N ILE A 14 8.44 -3.33 -3.89
CA ILE A 14 7.03 -3.16 -3.51
C ILE A 14 6.91 -2.16 -2.34
N ALA A 15 7.71 -2.31 -1.30
CA ALA A 15 7.68 -1.41 -0.14
C ALA A 15 8.09 0.02 -0.50
N CYS A 16 9.14 0.18 -1.30
CA CYS A 16 9.62 1.49 -1.77
C CYS A 16 8.57 2.19 -2.63
N MET A 17 7.98 1.49 -3.58
CA MET A 17 6.94 2.02 -4.46
C MET A 17 5.72 2.52 -3.67
N CYS A 18 5.24 1.75 -2.72
CA CYS A 18 4.15 2.16 -1.81
C CYS A 18 4.52 3.41 -1.01
N GLN A 19 5.74 3.45 -0.46
CA GLN A 19 6.23 4.60 0.31
C GLN A 19 6.33 5.87 -0.55
N VAL A 20 6.82 5.76 -1.78
CA VAL A 20 6.89 6.89 -2.73
C VAL A 20 5.49 7.40 -3.04
N TRP A 21 4.54 6.51 -3.31
CA TRP A 21 3.16 6.87 -3.56
C TRP A 21 2.52 7.61 -2.37
N GLU A 22 2.70 7.12 -1.13
CA GLU A 22 2.19 7.79 0.07
C GLU A 22 2.78 9.20 0.24
N GLN A 23 4.07 9.37 -0.07
CA GLN A 23 4.72 10.70 0.00
C GLN A 23 4.22 11.63 -1.11
N GLN A 24 4.03 11.13 -2.33
CA GLN A 24 3.45 11.92 -3.42
C GLN A 24 2.03 12.37 -3.09
N LEU A 25 1.23 11.47 -2.51
CA LEU A 25 -0.14 11.78 -2.10
C LEU A 25 -0.18 12.85 -1.01
N TYR A 26 0.70 12.76 -0.02
CA TYR A 26 0.87 13.79 1.00
C TYR A 26 1.27 15.13 0.37
N SER A 27 2.26 15.11 -0.53
CA SER A 27 2.74 16.31 -1.23
C SER A 27 1.62 16.95 -2.07
N PHE A 28 0.80 16.14 -2.74
CA PHE A 28 -0.37 16.61 -3.47
C PHE A 28 -1.35 17.35 -2.55
N VAL A 29 -1.71 16.77 -1.41
CA VAL A 29 -2.61 17.41 -0.43
C VAL A 29 -2.05 18.73 0.08
N MET A 30 -0.76 18.80 0.38
CA MET A 30 -0.15 20.03 0.87
C MET A 30 -0.09 21.12 -0.19
N ASN A 31 0.15 20.77 -1.44
CA ASN A 31 0.13 21.72 -2.56
C ASN A 31 -1.28 22.26 -2.83
N GLU A 32 -2.31 21.42 -2.74
CA GLU A 32 -3.70 21.88 -2.87
C GLU A 32 -4.07 22.83 -1.72
N ALA A 33 -3.69 22.50 -0.49
CA ALA A 33 -3.91 23.36 0.66
C ALA A 33 -3.26 24.75 0.50
N GLU A 34 -2.01 24.80 0.01
CA GLU A 34 -1.31 26.05 -0.27
C GLU A 34 -2.05 26.91 -1.32
N ARG A 35 -2.53 26.27 -2.39
CA ARG A 35 -3.32 26.99 -3.44
C ARG A 35 -4.60 27.59 -2.93
N GLU A 36 -5.27 26.91 -2.01
CA GLU A 36 -6.53 27.35 -1.42
C GLU A 36 -6.34 28.25 -0.18
N GLY A 37 -5.09 28.50 0.23
CA GLY A 37 -4.79 29.28 1.43
C GLY A 37 -5.18 28.59 2.73
N ILE A 38 -5.28 27.25 2.71
CA ILE A 38 -5.64 26.42 3.86
C ILE A 38 -4.37 26.07 4.65
N SER A 39 -4.42 26.26 5.97
CA SER A 39 -3.36 25.83 6.89
C SER A 39 -3.86 24.71 7.79
N TYR A 40 -3.25 23.54 7.70
CA TYR A 40 -3.53 22.42 8.60
C TYR A 40 -2.74 22.50 9.89
N LYS A 41 -3.31 22.03 10.99
CA LYS A 41 -2.61 21.97 12.27
C LYS A 41 -1.47 20.94 12.21
N PRO A 42 -0.29 21.24 12.77
CA PRO A 42 0.83 20.28 12.77
C PRO A 42 0.51 18.93 13.41
N ALA A 43 -0.41 18.90 14.37
CA ALA A 43 -0.86 17.66 15.00
C ALA A 43 -1.63 16.75 14.04
N ASP A 44 -2.45 17.33 13.13
CA ASP A 44 -3.21 16.57 12.12
C ASP A 44 -2.27 16.05 11.04
N VAL A 45 -1.36 16.89 10.57
CA VAL A 45 -0.34 16.54 9.56
C VAL A 45 0.53 15.36 10.01
N LYS A 46 0.89 15.29 11.29
CA LYS A 46 1.68 14.17 11.86
C LYS A 46 0.98 12.81 11.81
N ARG A 47 -0.32 12.77 11.55
CA ARG A 47 -1.08 11.52 11.38
C ARG A 47 -0.80 10.82 10.04
N GLY A 48 -0.04 11.47 9.16
CA GLY A 48 0.44 10.91 7.90
C GLY A 48 -0.69 10.47 6.97
N PHE A 49 -0.67 9.21 6.54
CA PHE A 49 -1.65 8.67 5.60
C PHE A 49 -3.11 8.79 6.08
N ALA A 50 -3.37 8.64 7.38
CA ALA A 50 -4.72 8.78 7.92
C ALA A 50 -5.25 10.21 7.74
N PHE A 51 -4.40 11.22 7.94
CA PHE A 51 -4.72 12.62 7.66
C PHE A 51 -4.99 12.85 6.16
N THR A 52 -4.11 12.34 5.30
CA THR A 52 -4.29 12.47 3.85
C THR A 52 -5.63 11.89 3.39
N LYS A 53 -5.98 10.69 3.86
CA LYS A 53 -7.27 10.06 3.56
C LYS A 53 -8.46 10.92 3.99
N GLU A 54 -8.40 11.48 5.19
CA GLU A 54 -9.44 12.37 5.73
C GLU A 54 -9.60 13.65 4.89
N VAL A 55 -8.51 14.24 4.41
CA VAL A 55 -8.56 15.40 3.50
C VAL A 55 -9.29 15.05 2.21
N PHE A 56 -9.01 13.88 1.62
CA PHE A 56 -9.72 13.42 0.44
C PHE A 56 -11.22 13.20 0.68
N GLU A 57 -11.60 12.73 1.87
CA GLU A 57 -13.00 12.60 2.27
C GLU A 57 -13.68 13.97 2.37
N TRP A 58 -13.03 15.00 2.94
CA TRP A 58 -13.54 16.36 3.01
C TRP A 58 -13.77 16.98 1.64
N HIS A 59 -12.91 16.68 0.67
CA HIS A 59 -13.07 17.11 -0.72
C HIS A 59 -13.98 16.19 -1.56
N GLN A 60 -14.81 15.35 -0.93
CA GLN A 60 -15.76 14.44 -1.55
C GLN A 60 -15.13 13.42 -2.55
N GLN A 61 -13.85 13.18 -2.42
CA GLN A 61 -13.07 12.19 -3.18
C GLN A 61 -12.57 11.05 -2.30
N PRO A 62 -13.45 10.31 -1.56
CA PRO A 62 -13.00 9.23 -0.71
C PRO A 62 -12.33 8.14 -1.54
N PHE A 63 -11.25 7.57 -1.01
CA PHE A 63 -10.49 6.53 -1.71
C PHE A 63 -11.33 5.32 -2.11
N GLU A 64 -12.38 5.03 -1.35
CA GLU A 64 -13.30 3.94 -1.58
C GLU A 64 -14.07 4.05 -2.92
N LYS A 65 -14.13 5.23 -3.51
CA LYS A 65 -14.73 5.47 -4.84
C LYS A 65 -13.74 5.20 -5.99
N MET A 66 -12.45 5.09 -5.70
CA MET A 66 -11.43 4.87 -6.72
C MET A 66 -11.34 3.41 -7.11
N THR A 67 -11.28 3.12 -8.41
CA THR A 67 -11.29 1.75 -8.95
C THR A 67 -10.13 0.92 -8.44
N ALA A 68 -8.95 1.53 -8.25
CA ALA A 68 -7.75 0.86 -7.78
C ALA A 68 -7.66 0.67 -6.26
N TRP A 69 -8.61 1.22 -5.47
CA TRP A 69 -8.46 1.30 -4.02
C TRP A 69 -8.32 -0.05 -3.32
N ASP A 70 -9.08 -1.06 -3.73
CA ASP A 70 -8.99 -2.38 -3.12
C ASP A 70 -7.60 -3.00 -3.32
N LYS A 71 -7.01 -2.80 -4.49
CA LYS A 71 -5.64 -3.27 -4.77
C LYS A 71 -4.58 -2.48 -3.99
N ILE A 72 -4.80 -1.19 -3.78
CA ILE A 72 -3.92 -0.36 -2.96
C ILE A 72 -4.01 -0.72 -1.47
N LYS A 73 -5.19 -1.05 -0.96
CA LYS A 73 -5.33 -1.61 0.41
C LYS A 73 -4.55 -2.91 0.57
N GLU A 74 -4.64 -3.81 -0.40
CA GLU A 74 -3.87 -5.06 -0.43
C GLU A 74 -2.36 -4.77 -0.41
N LEU A 75 -1.88 -3.85 -1.28
CA LEU A 75 -0.49 -3.40 -1.31
C LEU A 75 -0.02 -2.90 0.07
N ARG A 76 -0.79 -2.04 0.72
CA ARG A 76 -0.44 -1.48 2.03
C ARG A 76 -0.39 -2.54 3.12
N LEU A 77 -1.29 -3.52 3.09
CA LEU A 77 -1.24 -4.68 3.98
C LEU A 77 0.03 -5.50 3.74
N LEU A 78 0.35 -5.79 2.48
CA LEU A 78 1.56 -6.52 2.11
C LEU A 78 2.83 -5.81 2.59
N VAL A 79 2.93 -4.49 2.39
CA VAL A 79 4.07 -3.69 2.85
C VAL A 79 4.23 -3.73 4.36
N ASN A 80 3.12 -3.70 5.11
CA ASN A 80 3.17 -3.85 6.57
C ASN A 80 3.65 -5.25 6.98
N VAL A 81 3.21 -6.29 6.29
CA VAL A 81 3.68 -7.67 6.52
C VAL A 81 5.18 -7.79 6.18
N ILE A 82 5.62 -7.23 5.07
CA ILE A 82 7.06 -7.23 4.70
C ILE A 82 7.91 -6.58 5.80
N LYS A 83 7.42 -5.48 6.40
CA LYS A 83 8.17 -4.72 7.43
C LYS A 83 8.12 -5.36 8.82
N HIS A 84 6.99 -5.95 9.19
CA HIS A 84 6.70 -6.31 10.58
C HIS A 84 6.42 -7.80 10.79
N ALA A 85 6.36 -8.58 9.72
CA ALA A 85 5.99 -9.98 9.69
C ALA A 85 4.56 -10.21 10.24
N GLU A 86 4.42 -10.70 11.45
CA GLU A 86 3.13 -11.06 12.05
C GLU A 86 2.37 -9.84 12.61
N GLY A 87 1.05 -9.96 12.67
CA GLY A 87 0.16 -8.97 13.26
C GLY A 87 -1.16 -8.82 12.51
N ASP A 88 -1.91 -7.75 12.81
CA ASP A 88 -3.22 -7.48 12.22
C ASP A 88 -3.19 -7.41 10.68
N SER A 89 -2.14 -6.85 10.12
CA SER A 89 -1.99 -6.73 8.66
C SER A 89 -1.79 -8.10 8.02
N GLU A 90 -1.03 -8.97 8.66
CA GLU A 90 -0.82 -10.35 8.21
C GLU A 90 -2.13 -11.14 8.21
N GLN A 91 -2.92 -11.07 9.29
CA GLN A 91 -4.21 -11.75 9.37
C GLN A 91 -5.21 -11.26 8.30
N LYS A 92 -5.21 -9.97 8.00
CA LYS A 92 -6.05 -9.38 6.94
C LYS A 92 -5.55 -9.79 5.56
N LEU A 93 -4.24 -9.77 5.32
CA LEU A 93 -3.65 -10.16 4.04
C LEU A 93 -3.88 -11.65 3.75
N ARG A 94 -3.81 -12.54 4.74
CA ARG A 94 -4.14 -13.97 4.58
C ARG A 94 -5.55 -14.22 4.03
N LYS A 95 -6.50 -13.39 4.42
CA LYS A 95 -7.89 -13.49 3.92
C LYS A 95 -8.03 -13.04 2.48
N LEU A 96 -7.24 -12.06 2.05
CA LEU A 96 -7.27 -11.50 0.70
C LEU A 96 -6.40 -12.29 -0.27
N ARG A 97 -5.21 -12.71 0.18
CA ARG A 97 -4.17 -13.35 -0.62
C ARG A 97 -3.60 -14.56 0.13
N PRO A 98 -4.40 -15.63 0.32
CA PRO A 98 -3.92 -16.87 0.92
C PRO A 98 -2.76 -17.49 0.12
N ASP A 99 -2.71 -17.24 -1.19
CA ASP A 99 -1.64 -17.66 -2.10
C ASP A 99 -0.25 -17.11 -1.70
N PHE A 100 -0.18 -15.95 -1.07
CA PHE A 100 1.10 -15.40 -0.60
C PHE A 100 1.71 -16.19 0.56
N PHE A 101 0.91 -16.96 1.28
CA PHE A 101 1.34 -17.70 2.47
C PHE A 101 1.43 -19.21 2.24
N THR A 102 1.10 -19.65 1.04
CA THR A 102 1.03 -21.09 0.72
C THR A 102 2.05 -21.46 -0.34
N GLN A 103 3.01 -22.29 0.05
CA GLN A 103 3.98 -22.89 -0.86
C GLN A 103 3.68 -24.38 -1.06
N GLU A 104 3.51 -24.79 -2.31
CA GLU A 104 3.32 -26.18 -2.68
C GLU A 104 4.67 -26.84 -2.97
N VAL A 105 4.99 -27.92 -2.23
CA VAL A 105 6.19 -28.73 -2.46
C VAL A 105 5.80 -30.19 -2.48
N PHE A 106 5.99 -30.86 -3.62
CA PHE A 106 5.64 -32.29 -3.83
C PHE A 106 4.21 -32.66 -3.41
N GLY A 107 3.24 -31.77 -3.69
CA GLY A 107 1.82 -31.99 -3.36
C GLY A 107 1.47 -31.76 -1.89
N THR A 108 2.39 -31.20 -1.11
CA THR A 108 2.15 -30.77 0.28
C THR A 108 2.23 -29.27 0.36
N SER A 109 1.25 -28.68 1.04
CA SER A 109 1.15 -27.23 1.25
C SER A 109 1.87 -26.81 2.52
N TYR A 110 2.74 -25.84 2.45
CA TYR A 110 3.51 -25.30 3.58
C TYR A 110 3.26 -23.82 3.75
N ASP A 111 3.11 -23.39 5.00
CA ASP A 111 3.07 -21.99 5.41
C ASP A 111 4.42 -21.62 6.06
N LEU A 112 5.31 -21.06 5.26
CA LEU A 112 6.65 -20.72 5.73
C LEU A 112 6.63 -19.52 6.70
N MET A 113 5.64 -18.63 6.60
CA MET A 113 5.49 -17.52 7.52
C MET A 113 5.20 -18.01 8.94
N SER A 114 4.27 -18.96 9.08
CA SER A 114 3.98 -19.59 10.38
C SER A 114 5.12 -20.41 10.94
N LEU A 115 6.05 -20.85 10.07
CA LEU A 115 7.22 -21.63 10.51
C LEU A 115 8.39 -20.74 10.96
N TYR A 116 8.68 -19.68 10.21
CA TYR A 116 9.89 -18.86 10.41
C TYR A 116 9.62 -17.54 11.13
N HIS A 117 8.38 -17.07 11.21
CA HIS A 117 7.98 -15.82 11.86
C HIS A 117 8.74 -14.58 11.38
N THR A 118 9.22 -14.57 10.15
CA THR A 118 10.03 -13.50 9.55
C THR A 118 9.76 -13.39 8.06
N THR A 119 9.96 -12.19 7.50
CA THR A 119 9.83 -11.91 6.07
C THR A 119 11.14 -11.50 5.41
N LEU A 120 12.12 -11.09 6.19
CA LEU A 120 13.38 -10.55 5.65
C LEU A 120 14.54 -11.54 5.72
N LEU A 121 14.47 -12.51 6.65
CA LEU A 121 15.53 -13.49 6.82
C LEU A 121 15.32 -14.74 5.94
N GLU A 122 14.05 -15.07 5.68
CA GLU A 122 13.65 -16.22 4.87
C GLU A 122 12.58 -15.82 3.83
N PRO A 123 12.50 -16.49 2.66
CA PRO A 123 11.50 -16.22 1.63
C PRO A 123 10.15 -16.83 2.01
N THR A 124 9.47 -16.21 2.96
CA THR A 124 8.24 -16.72 3.58
C THR A 124 6.95 -16.32 2.85
N LEU A 125 7.02 -15.32 1.96
CA LEU A 125 5.90 -14.89 1.14
C LEU A 125 6.10 -15.30 -0.32
N MET A 126 5.06 -15.80 -0.97
CA MET A 126 5.09 -16.23 -2.37
C MET A 126 4.85 -15.05 -3.34
N ILE A 127 5.48 -13.90 -3.07
CA ILE A 127 5.43 -12.70 -3.92
C ILE A 127 6.28 -12.88 -5.19
N GLN A 128 5.79 -12.37 -6.31
CA GLN A 128 6.40 -12.49 -7.61
C GLN A 128 6.51 -11.12 -8.32
N GLU A 129 7.29 -11.04 -9.38
CA GLU A 129 7.41 -9.83 -10.19
C GLU A 129 6.06 -9.34 -10.74
N LYS A 130 5.16 -10.24 -11.09
CA LYS A 130 3.81 -9.88 -11.54
C LYS A 130 3.04 -9.09 -10.48
N ASP A 131 3.21 -9.43 -9.19
CA ASP A 131 2.53 -8.73 -8.10
C ASP A 131 3.02 -7.28 -8.01
N PHE A 132 4.33 -7.05 -8.21
CA PHE A 132 4.89 -5.71 -8.31
C PHE A 132 4.25 -4.92 -9.47
N ILE A 133 4.13 -5.53 -10.65
CA ILE A 133 3.52 -4.89 -11.82
C ILE A 133 2.04 -4.57 -11.55
N ASP A 134 1.28 -5.51 -11.00
CA ASP A 134 -0.13 -5.33 -10.67
C ASP A 134 -0.35 -4.18 -9.67
N TYR A 135 0.53 -4.03 -8.69
CA TYR A 135 0.48 -2.92 -7.75
C TYR A 135 0.89 -1.59 -8.40
N PHE A 136 1.91 -1.61 -9.25
CA PHE A 136 2.32 -0.43 -9.99
C PHE A 136 1.17 0.09 -10.86
N ASP A 137 0.50 -0.78 -11.62
CA ASP A 137 -0.64 -0.41 -12.45
C ASP A 137 -1.80 0.16 -11.61
N ALA A 138 -2.05 -0.40 -10.44
CA ALA A 138 -3.06 0.12 -9.52
C ALA A 138 -2.71 1.54 -9.02
N LEU A 139 -1.44 1.82 -8.73
CA LEU A 139 -1.01 3.16 -8.34
C LEU A 139 -1.10 4.17 -9.50
N VAL A 140 -0.77 3.75 -10.73
CA VAL A 140 -0.96 4.58 -11.93
C VAL A 140 -2.45 4.87 -12.15
N GLN A 141 -3.31 3.86 -12.03
CA GLN A 141 -4.75 4.02 -12.16
C GLN A 141 -5.31 4.99 -11.10
N PHE A 142 -4.82 4.92 -9.86
CA PHE A 142 -5.21 5.86 -8.81
C PHE A 142 -4.97 7.31 -9.22
N TRP A 143 -3.78 7.63 -9.77
CA TRP A 143 -3.47 8.97 -10.24
C TRP A 143 -4.29 9.38 -11.47
N THR A 144 -4.64 8.43 -12.33
CA THR A 144 -5.47 8.66 -13.50
C THR A 144 -6.92 8.97 -13.11
N ASP A 145 -7.42 8.36 -12.05
CA ASP A 145 -8.78 8.57 -11.54
C ASP A 145 -8.94 9.88 -10.77
N LEU A 146 -7.83 10.51 -10.36
CA LEU A 146 -7.87 11.78 -9.63
C LEU A 146 -8.23 12.94 -10.56
N PRO A 147 -9.09 13.88 -10.11
CA PRO A 147 -9.29 15.14 -10.81
C PRO A 147 -7.97 15.97 -10.78
N GLU A 148 -7.80 16.83 -11.77
CA GLU A 148 -6.63 17.74 -11.81
C GLU A 148 -6.54 18.64 -10.58
N ARG A 149 -7.70 18.97 -9.97
CA ARG A 149 -7.81 19.74 -8.74
C ARG A 149 -8.89 19.18 -7.84
N MET A 150 -8.66 19.27 -6.52
CA MET A 150 -9.70 19.01 -5.53
C MET A 150 -10.44 20.31 -5.21
N TYR A 151 -11.76 20.32 -5.39
CA TYR A 151 -12.63 21.43 -5.07
C TYR A 151 -13.33 21.18 -3.73
N THR A 152 -13.58 22.23 -2.97
CA THR A 152 -14.45 22.15 -1.80
C THR A 152 -15.93 22.08 -2.21
N ALA A 153 -16.79 21.57 -1.30
CA ALA A 153 -18.21 21.42 -1.59
C ALA A 153 -18.91 22.76 -1.94
N ASP A 154 -18.35 23.88 -1.53
CA ASP A 154 -18.90 25.22 -1.75
C ASP A 154 -18.55 25.79 -3.15
N GLU A 155 -17.69 25.10 -3.92
CA GLU A 155 -17.24 25.54 -5.25
C GLU A 155 -17.92 24.77 -6.40
N LEU A 156 -18.82 23.83 -6.09
CA LEU A 156 -19.61 23.02 -7.02
C LEU A 156 -21.09 23.47 -7.03
#